data_6a2ec7a4fa68440e110a8f8e0e93e2c2
#
_entry.id   6a2ec7a4fa68440e110a8f8e0e93e2c2
#
_cell.length_a   1.000
_cell.length_b   1.000
_cell.length_c   1.000
_cell.angle_alpha   90.00
_cell.angle_beta   90.00
_cell.angle_gamma   90.00
#
_symmetry.space_group_name_H-M   'P 1'
#
loop_
_entity.id
_entity.type
_entity.pdbx_description
1 polymer ?
#
loop_
_entity_poly.entity_id
_entity_poly.type
_entity_poly.pdbx_seq_one_letter_code
_entity_poly.pdbx_strand_id
1 'polypeptide(L)'
;MLCFLFILPAFADKKKKTENIQELDEKTRLEFDYSFMEGVRSKITGDYQAAIGWFDNCLKILPSSSVAKYEIAGILTAGEDYNGALQLAREAVAGNPDNMWYKILLANILQKKAMIEEACNVYADIIAKYPNKEEFYLIEAELYISVEKWQKAIEVFDRYEQQNGITEPVSIEKIKLYTKLDDVKKASNELLKLIRKFPDKSEYLSLLAELYFNYNQDKKGLQILDRILKAEPDNGFVHFYLADYYRSKKELKEADRHTKEALVSDKIENGYKIQYILKLILNPDTTLTSDSQLDNYMNLLMQKYSDDLSVRALHSDFLKKDHKLAEARNELEYILSKDKNNYLIWEELLMLYNQ
;
A
#
# COMPACT_ATOMS: atom_id res chain seq x y z
N MET A 1 53.34 11.04 -40.57
CA MET A 1 53.47 11.89 -39.39
C MET A 1 52.51 13.05 -39.56
N LEU A 2 51.25 12.87 -39.14
CA LEU A 2 50.22 13.90 -39.21
C LEU A 2 49.72 14.10 -37.77
N CYS A 3 50.07 15.26 -37.21
CA CYS A 3 49.56 15.71 -35.92
C CYS A 3 48.09 16.11 -36.05
N PHE A 4 47.19 15.39 -35.40
CA PHE A 4 45.83 15.85 -35.15
C PHE A 4 45.83 16.69 -33.85
N LEU A 5 45.69 18.00 -34.03
CA LEU A 5 45.39 18.94 -32.97
C LEU A 5 43.93 18.77 -32.57
N PHE A 6 43.67 18.17 -31.40
CA PHE A 6 42.36 18.21 -30.75
C PHE A 6 42.14 19.61 -30.16
N ILE A 7 41.30 20.38 -30.82
CA ILE A 7 40.74 21.61 -30.24
C ILE A 7 39.65 21.18 -29.29
N LEU A 8 39.95 21.22 -27.99
CA LEU A 8 38.93 21.14 -26.94
C LEU A 8 38.09 22.43 -26.96
N PRO A 9 36.75 22.37 -27.02
CA PRO A 9 35.96 23.56 -26.81
C PRO A 9 36.13 24.02 -25.35
N ALA A 10 36.59 25.24 -25.18
CA ALA A 10 36.63 25.91 -23.90
C ALA A 10 35.18 26.02 -23.37
N PHE A 11 34.82 25.20 -22.42
CA PHE A 11 33.62 25.42 -21.60
C PHE A 11 33.87 26.73 -20.83
N ALA A 12 33.28 27.80 -21.34
CA ALA A 12 33.18 29.06 -20.59
C ALA A 12 32.43 28.78 -19.29
N ASP A 13 33.18 28.81 -18.21
CA ASP A 13 32.70 28.74 -16.85
C ASP A 13 31.76 29.94 -16.65
N LYS A 14 30.43 29.73 -16.85
CA LYS A 14 29.43 30.69 -16.47
C LYS A 14 29.50 30.74 -14.95
N LYS A 15 30.27 31.72 -14.40
CA LYS A 15 30.20 32.09 -12.98
C LYS A 15 28.74 32.10 -12.59
N LYS A 16 28.33 31.13 -11.73
CA LYS A 16 27.04 31.14 -11.06
C LYS A 16 26.94 32.50 -10.39
N LYS A 17 25.99 33.35 -10.85
CA LYS A 17 25.60 34.55 -10.10
C LYS A 17 24.95 34.02 -8.84
N THR A 18 25.74 33.89 -7.78
CA THR A 18 25.23 33.71 -6.42
C THR A 18 24.39 34.93 -6.09
N GLU A 19 23.21 34.68 -5.48
CA GLU A 19 22.39 35.73 -4.88
C GLU A 19 23.23 36.44 -3.81
N ASN A 20 23.68 37.63 -4.12
CA ASN A 20 24.49 38.35 -3.16
C ASN A 20 23.73 39.60 -2.68
N ILE A 21 22.72 39.34 -1.81
CA ILE A 21 22.07 40.42 -1.03
C ILE A 21 23.13 41.22 -0.25
N GLN A 22 24.26 40.59 0.08
CA GLN A 22 25.42 41.22 0.73
C GLN A 22 26.18 42.20 -0.16
N GLU A 23 26.00 42.18 -1.48
CA GLU A 23 26.61 43.12 -2.43
C GLU A 23 25.79 44.40 -2.59
N LEU A 24 24.56 44.49 -2.02
CA LEU A 24 23.74 45.69 -2.00
C LEU A 24 24.33 46.68 -0.99
N ASP A 25 24.27 47.97 -1.35
CA ASP A 25 24.55 49.03 -0.33
C ASP A 25 23.53 48.96 0.81
N GLU A 26 23.90 49.50 1.97
CA GLU A 26 23.11 49.36 3.20
C GLU A 26 21.68 49.88 3.05
N LYS A 27 21.47 50.97 2.35
CA LYS A 27 20.16 51.58 2.14
C LYS A 27 19.28 50.66 1.27
N THR A 28 19.79 50.20 0.15
CA THR A 28 19.09 49.31 -0.78
C THR A 28 18.78 47.96 -0.12
N ARG A 29 19.68 47.46 0.73
CA ARG A 29 19.44 46.24 1.50
C ARG A 29 18.29 46.45 2.52
N LEU A 30 18.24 47.55 3.23
CA LEU A 30 17.13 47.87 4.16
C LEU A 30 15.80 48.00 3.42
N GLU A 31 15.78 48.57 2.22
CA GLU A 31 14.58 48.64 1.39
C GLU A 31 14.10 47.23 0.92
N PHE A 32 15.06 46.35 0.57
CA PHE A 32 14.74 44.97 0.26
C PHE A 32 14.17 44.24 1.48
N ASP A 33 14.85 44.30 2.63
CA ASP A 33 14.45 43.63 3.86
C ASP A 33 13.06 44.11 4.33
N TYR A 34 12.79 45.40 4.26
CA TYR A 34 11.48 45.97 4.57
C TYR A 34 10.40 45.42 3.64
N SER A 35 10.65 45.47 2.33
CA SER A 35 9.69 44.93 1.33
C SER A 35 9.43 43.45 1.53
N PHE A 36 10.47 42.67 1.82
CA PHE A 36 10.34 41.25 2.08
C PHE A 36 9.50 40.96 3.33
N MET A 37 9.75 41.66 4.42
CA MET A 37 8.99 41.50 5.67
C MET A 37 7.52 41.89 5.53
N GLU A 38 7.20 42.98 4.80
CA GLU A 38 5.82 43.35 4.51
C GLU A 38 5.13 42.35 3.59
N GLY A 39 5.86 41.78 2.64
CA GLY A 39 5.38 40.67 1.81
C GLY A 39 5.00 39.44 2.63
N VAL A 40 5.89 39.02 3.55
CA VAL A 40 5.62 37.90 4.45
C VAL A 40 4.43 38.20 5.38
N ARG A 41 4.35 39.41 5.93
CA ARG A 41 3.24 39.85 6.77
C ARG A 41 1.91 39.76 6.02
N SER A 42 1.86 40.34 4.82
CA SER A 42 0.66 40.32 3.97
C SER A 42 0.24 38.88 3.60
N LYS A 43 1.20 38.01 3.30
CA LYS A 43 0.96 36.60 3.06
C LYS A 43 0.33 35.91 4.28
N ILE A 44 0.85 36.14 5.48
CA ILE A 44 0.33 35.56 6.74
C ILE A 44 -1.09 36.04 7.04
N THR A 45 -1.38 37.30 6.74
CA THR A 45 -2.72 37.88 6.97
C THR A 45 -3.72 37.54 5.86
N GLY A 46 -3.29 36.81 4.83
CA GLY A 46 -4.15 36.38 3.72
C GLY A 46 -4.32 37.42 2.60
N ASP A 47 -3.65 38.60 2.70
CA ASP A 47 -3.65 39.56 1.60
C ASP A 47 -2.59 39.20 0.56
N TYR A 48 -2.91 38.20 -0.24
CA TYR A 48 -2.00 37.65 -1.24
C TYR A 48 -1.67 38.65 -2.35
N GLN A 49 -2.59 39.53 -2.68
CA GLN A 49 -2.35 40.58 -3.70
C GLN A 49 -1.32 41.60 -3.24
N ALA A 50 -1.44 42.07 -2.00
CA ALA A 50 -0.43 42.97 -1.39
C ALA A 50 0.90 42.23 -1.23
N ALA A 51 0.88 40.94 -0.83
CA ALA A 51 2.11 40.16 -0.66
C ALA A 51 2.89 40.04 -1.99
N ILE A 52 2.23 39.73 -3.11
CA ILE A 52 2.85 39.70 -4.44
C ILE A 52 3.47 41.08 -4.76
N GLY A 53 2.74 42.17 -4.54
CA GLY A 53 3.23 43.53 -4.79
C GLY A 53 4.52 43.85 -4.01
N TRP A 54 4.60 43.42 -2.75
CA TRP A 54 5.80 43.59 -1.93
C TRP A 54 6.97 42.74 -2.40
N PHE A 55 6.73 41.47 -2.75
CA PHE A 55 7.79 40.60 -3.30
C PHE A 55 8.24 41.08 -4.70
N ASP A 56 7.34 41.63 -5.52
CA ASP A 56 7.72 42.27 -6.77
C ASP A 56 8.65 43.49 -6.55
N ASN A 57 8.45 44.27 -5.46
CA ASN A 57 9.39 45.32 -5.10
C ASN A 57 10.77 44.76 -4.72
N CYS A 58 10.81 43.60 -4.04
CA CYS A 58 12.09 42.86 -3.84
C CYS A 58 12.75 42.52 -5.18
N LEU A 59 11.97 42.06 -6.18
CA LEU A 59 12.51 41.73 -7.50
C LEU A 59 12.93 42.96 -8.31
N LYS A 60 12.34 44.13 -8.09
CA LYS A 60 12.82 45.42 -8.68
C LYS A 60 14.20 45.79 -8.12
N ILE A 61 14.42 45.56 -6.83
CA ILE A 61 15.69 45.82 -6.15
C ILE A 61 16.72 44.74 -6.55
N LEU A 62 16.36 43.47 -6.47
CA LEU A 62 17.24 42.33 -6.77
C LEU A 62 16.53 41.33 -7.67
N PRO A 63 16.60 41.49 -9.00
CA PRO A 63 15.93 40.61 -9.96
C PRO A 63 16.36 39.12 -9.88
N SER A 64 17.53 38.85 -9.30
CA SER A 64 18.03 37.48 -9.09
C SER A 64 17.50 36.82 -7.80
N SER A 65 16.70 37.53 -6.98
CA SER A 65 16.26 37.02 -5.70
C SER A 65 15.42 35.75 -5.83
N SER A 66 16.00 34.56 -5.48
CA SER A 66 15.32 33.29 -5.50
C SER A 66 14.26 33.20 -4.39
N VAL A 67 14.51 33.86 -3.24
CA VAL A 67 13.55 33.84 -2.14
C VAL A 67 12.27 34.58 -2.51
N ALA A 68 12.35 35.77 -3.13
CA ALA A 68 11.18 36.50 -3.58
C ALA A 68 10.40 35.73 -4.67
N LYS A 69 11.12 35.14 -5.63
CA LYS A 69 10.50 34.28 -6.65
C LYS A 69 9.80 33.05 -6.05
N TYR A 70 10.42 32.42 -5.07
CA TYR A 70 9.83 31.28 -4.35
C TYR A 70 8.54 31.69 -3.63
N GLU A 71 8.53 32.83 -2.94
CA GLU A 71 7.36 33.33 -2.23
C GLU A 71 6.19 33.63 -3.19
N ILE A 72 6.46 34.33 -4.30
CA ILE A 72 5.44 34.58 -5.33
C ILE A 72 4.94 33.26 -5.94
N ALA A 73 5.86 32.35 -6.30
CA ALA A 73 5.47 31.06 -6.85
C ALA A 73 4.60 30.26 -5.86
N GLY A 74 4.89 30.32 -4.57
CA GLY A 74 4.08 29.70 -3.52
C GLY A 74 2.66 30.26 -3.46
N ILE A 75 2.51 31.58 -3.52
CA ILE A 75 1.20 32.27 -3.54
C ILE A 75 0.41 31.90 -4.80
N LEU A 76 1.05 31.96 -5.97
CA LEU A 76 0.41 31.58 -7.23
C LEU A 76 -0.01 30.11 -7.24
N THR A 77 0.78 29.25 -6.65
CA THR A 77 0.45 27.82 -6.49
C THR A 77 -0.79 27.63 -5.62
N ALA A 78 -0.89 28.36 -4.51
CA ALA A 78 -2.06 28.32 -3.64
C ALA A 78 -3.33 28.88 -4.33
N GLY A 79 -3.16 29.84 -5.24
CA GLY A 79 -4.22 30.36 -6.11
C GLY A 79 -4.46 29.55 -7.38
N GLU A 80 -3.84 28.37 -7.51
CA GLU A 80 -3.95 27.45 -8.68
C GLU A 80 -3.43 28.04 -10.01
N ASP A 81 -2.71 29.17 -9.99
CA ASP A 81 -1.98 29.66 -11.17
C ASP A 81 -0.64 28.93 -11.33
N TYR A 82 -0.72 27.66 -11.71
CA TYR A 82 0.46 26.83 -11.93
C TYR A 82 1.32 27.30 -13.11
N ASN A 83 0.75 28.03 -14.07
CA ASN A 83 1.50 28.57 -15.20
C ASN A 83 2.42 29.72 -14.78
N GLY A 84 1.90 30.67 -14.04
CA GLY A 84 2.69 31.78 -13.49
C GLY A 84 3.71 31.28 -12.48
N ALA A 85 3.32 30.33 -11.62
CA ALA A 85 4.18 29.76 -10.61
C ALA A 85 5.39 28.98 -11.16
N LEU A 86 5.23 28.22 -12.25
CA LEU A 86 6.26 27.29 -12.77
C LEU A 86 7.56 28.01 -13.14
N GLN A 87 7.46 29.13 -13.86
CA GLN A 87 8.63 29.85 -14.29
C GLN A 87 9.42 30.42 -13.11
N LEU A 88 8.71 31.03 -12.14
CA LEU A 88 9.33 31.59 -10.94
C LEU A 88 9.96 30.51 -10.05
N ALA A 89 9.29 29.36 -9.91
CA ALA A 89 9.85 28.22 -9.16
C ALA A 89 11.11 27.65 -9.82
N ARG A 90 11.15 27.52 -11.16
CA ARG A 90 12.37 27.13 -11.89
C ARG A 90 13.50 28.12 -11.68
N GLU A 91 13.22 29.41 -11.74
CA GLU A 91 14.21 30.46 -11.51
C GLU A 91 14.70 30.47 -10.06
N ALA A 92 13.81 30.23 -9.08
CA ALA A 92 14.20 30.11 -7.68
C ALA A 92 15.18 28.93 -7.47
N VAL A 93 14.88 27.74 -8.05
CA VAL A 93 15.77 26.58 -7.99
C VAL A 93 17.10 26.86 -8.74
N ALA A 94 17.04 27.53 -9.89
CA ALA A 94 18.26 27.86 -10.65
C ALA A 94 19.19 28.79 -9.88
N GLY A 95 18.65 29.76 -9.12
CA GLY A 95 19.43 30.68 -8.29
C GLY A 95 20.00 30.03 -7.02
N ASN A 96 19.24 29.10 -6.41
CA ASN A 96 19.71 28.35 -5.26
C ASN A 96 19.36 26.85 -5.41
N PRO A 97 20.14 26.08 -6.19
CA PRO A 97 19.86 24.68 -6.49
C PRO A 97 19.99 23.73 -5.30
N ASP A 98 20.57 24.20 -4.23
CA ASP A 98 20.78 23.46 -2.99
C ASP A 98 19.62 23.57 -2.01
N ASN A 99 18.68 24.48 -2.26
CA ASN A 99 17.54 24.68 -1.39
C ASN A 99 16.45 23.61 -1.67
N MET A 100 16.28 22.73 -0.70
CA MET A 100 15.31 21.64 -0.79
C MET A 100 13.86 22.14 -0.92
N TRP A 101 13.52 23.24 -0.23
CA TRP A 101 12.15 23.78 -0.23
C TRP A 101 11.75 24.34 -1.61
N TYR A 102 12.71 24.96 -2.32
CA TYR A 102 12.47 25.44 -3.68
C TYR A 102 12.22 24.27 -4.64
N LYS A 103 12.99 23.18 -4.49
CA LYS A 103 12.79 21.96 -5.27
C LYS A 103 11.45 21.30 -4.96
N ILE A 104 11.04 21.23 -3.69
CA ILE A 104 9.73 20.67 -3.31
C ILE A 104 8.60 21.48 -3.94
N LEU A 105 8.65 22.82 -3.87
CA LEU A 105 7.63 23.65 -4.52
C LEU A 105 7.59 23.41 -6.03
N LEU A 106 8.74 23.38 -6.70
CA LEU A 106 8.83 23.09 -8.12
C LEU A 106 8.23 21.72 -8.46
N ALA A 107 8.59 20.69 -7.71
CA ALA A 107 8.06 19.35 -7.91
C ALA A 107 6.53 19.29 -7.75
N ASN A 108 5.98 19.99 -6.73
CA ASN A 108 4.55 20.09 -6.52
C ASN A 108 3.82 20.77 -7.68
N ILE A 109 4.38 21.88 -8.20
CA ILE A 109 3.83 22.56 -9.38
C ILE A 109 3.86 21.65 -10.62
N LEU A 110 4.98 20.95 -10.83
CA LEU A 110 5.13 20.01 -11.95
C LEU A 110 4.10 18.87 -11.85
N GLN A 111 3.85 18.33 -10.67
CA GLN A 111 2.80 17.32 -10.43
C GLN A 111 1.40 17.87 -10.79
N LYS A 112 1.07 19.07 -10.32
CA LYS A 112 -0.21 19.72 -10.63
C LYS A 112 -0.41 19.97 -12.12
N LYS A 113 0.68 20.15 -12.85
CA LYS A 113 0.69 20.28 -14.32
C LYS A 113 0.79 18.96 -15.07
N ALA A 114 0.73 17.83 -14.37
CA ALA A 114 0.93 16.47 -14.93
C ALA A 114 2.29 16.29 -15.65
N MET A 115 3.30 17.09 -15.29
CA MET A 115 4.68 16.97 -15.81
C MET A 115 5.47 15.97 -14.95
N ILE A 116 5.00 14.75 -14.88
CA ILE A 116 5.43 13.73 -13.89
C ILE A 116 6.91 13.40 -14.01
N GLU A 117 7.46 13.24 -15.22
CA GLU A 117 8.89 12.94 -15.43
C GLU A 117 9.79 14.04 -14.85
N GLU A 118 9.43 15.30 -15.06
CA GLU A 118 10.21 16.42 -14.53
C GLU A 118 10.11 16.48 -13.00
N ALA A 119 8.93 16.20 -12.45
CA ALA A 119 8.76 16.11 -10.99
C ALA A 119 9.62 15.01 -10.38
N CYS A 120 9.65 13.81 -10.97
CA CYS A 120 10.52 12.72 -10.56
C CYS A 120 12.01 13.09 -10.62
N ASN A 121 12.44 13.78 -11.68
CA ASN A 121 13.82 14.24 -11.78
C ASN A 121 14.20 15.21 -10.65
N VAL A 122 13.27 16.08 -10.25
CA VAL A 122 13.49 16.99 -9.11
C VAL A 122 13.59 16.21 -7.80
N TYR A 123 12.73 15.18 -7.58
CA TYR A 123 12.84 14.32 -6.39
C TYR A 123 14.13 13.50 -6.40
N ALA A 124 14.54 12.95 -7.53
CA ALA A 124 15.82 12.26 -7.68
C ALA A 124 17.00 13.15 -7.28
N ASP A 125 16.98 14.43 -7.66
CA ASP A 125 17.98 15.43 -7.25
C ASP A 125 17.95 15.69 -5.72
N ILE A 126 16.77 15.70 -5.10
CA ILE A 126 16.64 15.84 -3.64
C ILE A 126 17.25 14.61 -2.96
N ILE A 127 16.88 13.41 -3.41
CA ILE A 127 17.37 12.13 -2.90
C ILE A 127 18.90 12.03 -3.00
N ALA A 128 19.47 12.41 -4.14
CA ALA A 128 20.92 12.37 -4.33
C ALA A 128 21.67 13.21 -3.28
N LYS A 129 21.07 14.31 -2.83
CA LYS A 129 21.66 15.19 -1.79
C LYS A 129 21.30 14.77 -0.38
N TYR A 130 20.10 14.23 -0.19
CA TYR A 130 19.54 13.86 1.11
C TYR A 130 19.06 12.38 1.10
N PRO A 131 19.98 11.40 0.96
CA PRO A 131 19.61 10.00 0.78
C PRO A 131 18.89 9.35 1.96
N ASN A 132 18.98 9.94 3.15
CA ASN A 132 18.31 9.46 4.35
C ASN A 132 16.84 9.97 4.49
N LYS A 133 16.36 10.74 3.51
CA LYS A 133 15.00 11.25 3.46
C LYS A 133 14.09 10.28 2.73
N GLU A 134 13.59 9.28 3.46
CA GLU A 134 12.79 8.16 2.94
C GLU A 134 11.55 8.61 2.18
N GLU A 135 10.92 9.69 2.66
CA GLU A 135 9.69 10.24 2.10
C GLU A 135 9.79 10.56 0.61
N PHE A 136 10.94 11.01 0.13
CA PHE A 136 11.09 11.42 -1.27
C PHE A 136 11.19 10.22 -2.22
N TYR A 137 11.74 9.09 -1.77
CA TYR A 137 11.71 7.85 -2.56
C TYR A 137 10.28 7.37 -2.75
N LEU A 138 9.48 7.41 -1.67
CA LEU A 138 8.08 6.95 -1.74
C LEU A 138 7.27 7.84 -2.68
N ILE A 139 7.43 9.16 -2.59
CA ILE A 139 6.75 10.11 -3.49
C ILE A 139 7.18 9.90 -4.94
N GLU A 140 8.49 9.76 -5.22
CA GLU A 140 8.99 9.52 -6.58
C GLU A 140 8.43 8.20 -7.14
N ALA A 141 8.41 7.13 -6.34
CA ALA A 141 7.85 5.85 -6.76
C ALA A 141 6.34 5.94 -7.03
N GLU A 142 5.57 6.59 -6.15
CA GLU A 142 4.13 6.80 -6.33
C GLU A 142 3.81 7.59 -7.61
N LEU A 143 4.62 8.59 -7.94
CA LEU A 143 4.47 9.34 -9.18
C LEU A 143 4.67 8.44 -10.40
N TYR A 144 5.70 7.59 -10.41
CA TYR A 144 5.86 6.62 -11.49
C TYR A 144 4.73 5.60 -11.55
N ILE A 145 4.21 5.16 -10.39
CA ILE A 145 3.06 4.26 -10.30
C ILE A 145 1.81 4.91 -10.89
N SER A 146 1.57 6.20 -10.62
CA SER A 146 0.39 6.93 -11.09
C SER A 146 0.30 7.05 -12.62
N VAL A 147 1.44 6.91 -13.31
CA VAL A 147 1.54 6.94 -14.78
C VAL A 147 1.95 5.59 -15.37
N GLU A 148 1.73 4.51 -14.60
CA GLU A 148 1.97 3.11 -14.99
C GLU A 148 3.41 2.79 -15.42
N LYS A 149 4.39 3.57 -14.97
CA LYS A 149 5.81 3.32 -15.21
C LYS A 149 6.38 2.38 -14.15
N TRP A 150 5.81 1.17 -14.07
CA TRP A 150 6.07 0.18 -13.05
C TRP A 150 7.57 -0.12 -12.85
N GLN A 151 8.32 -0.25 -13.95
CA GLN A 151 9.75 -0.55 -13.88
C GLN A 151 10.54 0.61 -13.25
N LYS A 152 10.20 1.87 -13.55
CA LYS A 152 10.86 3.03 -12.94
C LYS A 152 10.55 3.14 -11.45
N ALA A 153 9.32 2.84 -11.03
CA ALA A 153 8.97 2.80 -9.62
C ALA A 153 9.79 1.75 -8.87
N ILE A 154 9.99 0.57 -9.46
CA ILE A 154 10.83 -0.49 -8.89
C ILE A 154 12.29 -0.01 -8.74
N GLU A 155 12.85 0.69 -9.73
CA GLU A 155 14.20 1.25 -9.67
C GLU A 155 14.36 2.26 -8.53
N VAL A 156 13.32 3.04 -8.25
CA VAL A 156 13.29 3.95 -7.08
C VAL A 156 13.30 3.14 -5.78
N PHE A 157 12.48 2.11 -5.66
CA PHE A 157 12.46 1.23 -4.49
C PHE A 157 13.78 0.45 -4.32
N ASP A 158 14.44 0.07 -5.42
CA ASP A 158 15.77 -0.55 -5.35
C ASP A 158 16.82 0.42 -4.79
N ARG A 159 16.78 1.70 -5.18
CA ARG A 159 17.63 2.75 -4.58
C ARG A 159 17.30 2.96 -3.09
N TYR A 160 16.02 2.94 -2.72
CA TYR A 160 15.60 2.98 -1.34
C TYR A 160 16.19 1.83 -0.53
N GLU A 161 16.07 0.58 -1.02
CA GLU A 161 16.59 -0.61 -0.34
C GLU A 161 18.12 -0.61 -0.19
N GLN A 162 18.84 -0.06 -1.16
CA GLN A 162 20.30 0.08 -1.08
C GLN A 162 20.71 1.01 0.07
N GLN A 163 19.95 2.06 0.33
CA GLN A 163 20.25 3.05 1.35
C GLN A 163 19.71 2.66 2.73
N ASN A 164 18.46 2.20 2.80
CA ASN A 164 17.71 2.02 4.04
C ASN A 164 17.54 0.52 4.41
N GLY A 165 17.96 -0.37 3.52
CA GLY A 165 17.75 -1.81 3.66
C GLY A 165 16.35 -2.26 3.28
N ILE A 166 16.14 -3.57 3.32
CA ILE A 166 14.85 -4.19 2.99
C ILE A 166 13.82 -3.81 4.06
N THR A 167 12.68 -3.28 3.67
CA THR A 167 11.53 -3.02 4.54
C THR A 167 10.29 -3.73 3.99
N GLU A 168 9.40 -4.13 4.89
CA GLU A 168 8.17 -4.84 4.50
C GLU A 168 7.29 -4.01 3.54
N PRO A 169 6.98 -2.73 3.82
CA PRO A 169 6.13 -1.94 2.93
C PRO A 169 6.68 -1.83 1.51
N VAL A 170 7.99 -1.55 1.37
CA VAL A 170 8.63 -1.39 0.06
C VAL A 170 8.67 -2.73 -0.70
N SER A 171 9.02 -3.84 -0.01
CA SER A 171 9.01 -5.15 -0.66
C SER A 171 7.62 -5.57 -1.12
N ILE A 172 6.56 -5.28 -0.35
CA ILE A 172 5.18 -5.56 -0.75
C ILE A 172 4.79 -4.75 -2.00
N GLU A 173 5.14 -3.47 -2.05
CA GLU A 173 4.89 -2.65 -3.25
C GLU A 173 5.66 -3.20 -4.47
N LYS A 174 6.93 -3.59 -4.31
CA LYS A 174 7.70 -4.22 -5.40
C LYS A 174 7.07 -5.53 -5.87
N ILE A 175 6.55 -6.36 -4.96
CA ILE A 175 5.83 -7.60 -5.32
C ILE A 175 4.61 -7.27 -6.18
N LYS A 176 3.79 -6.28 -5.79
CA LYS A 176 2.63 -5.84 -6.57
C LYS A 176 3.05 -5.35 -7.96
N LEU A 177 4.13 -4.57 -8.05
CA LEU A 177 4.63 -4.06 -9.32
C LEU A 177 5.17 -5.16 -10.22
N TYR A 178 5.93 -6.13 -9.68
CA TYR A 178 6.37 -7.29 -10.45
C TYR A 178 5.21 -8.17 -10.91
N THR A 179 4.15 -8.27 -10.12
CA THR A 179 2.91 -8.96 -10.52
C THR A 179 2.20 -8.21 -11.66
N LYS A 180 2.16 -6.88 -11.63
CA LYS A 180 1.67 -6.05 -12.75
C LYS A 180 2.48 -6.23 -14.04
N LEU A 181 3.79 -6.48 -13.91
CA LEU A 181 4.72 -6.76 -15.02
C LEU A 181 4.73 -8.24 -15.45
N ASP A 182 3.90 -9.08 -14.82
CA ASP A 182 3.87 -10.54 -15.06
C ASP A 182 5.24 -11.23 -14.78
N ASP A 183 6.09 -10.62 -13.94
CA ASP A 183 7.41 -11.15 -13.58
C ASP A 183 7.35 -11.94 -12.26
N VAL A 184 6.76 -13.14 -12.34
CA VAL A 184 6.63 -14.08 -11.21
C VAL A 184 7.95 -14.38 -10.53
N LYS A 185 9.04 -14.46 -11.33
CA LYS A 185 10.37 -14.79 -10.79
C LYS A 185 10.86 -13.69 -9.87
N LYS A 186 10.71 -12.43 -10.26
CA LYS A 186 11.14 -11.32 -9.41
C LYS A 186 10.19 -11.12 -8.24
N ALA A 187 8.86 -11.24 -8.43
CA ALA A 187 7.89 -11.21 -7.34
C ALA A 187 8.18 -12.27 -6.28
N SER A 188 8.43 -13.54 -6.70
CA SER A 188 8.78 -14.61 -5.76
C SER A 188 10.12 -14.37 -5.04
N ASN A 189 11.10 -13.76 -5.72
CA ASN A 189 12.38 -13.42 -5.10
C ASN A 189 12.22 -12.35 -4.01
N GLU A 190 11.35 -11.37 -4.19
CA GLU A 190 11.05 -10.37 -3.15
C GLU A 190 10.40 -11.02 -1.92
N LEU A 191 9.42 -11.94 -2.12
CA LEU A 191 8.86 -12.72 -1.02
C LEU A 191 9.91 -13.56 -0.31
N LEU A 192 10.83 -14.20 -1.05
CA LEU A 192 11.93 -14.94 -0.45
C LEU A 192 12.91 -14.05 0.35
N LYS A 193 13.08 -12.78 0.00
CA LYS A 193 13.84 -11.81 0.81
C LYS A 193 13.10 -11.55 2.13
N LEU A 194 11.77 -11.32 2.10
CA LEU A 194 10.96 -11.11 3.30
C LEU A 194 10.98 -12.34 4.23
N ILE A 195 10.81 -13.54 3.69
CA ILE A 195 10.86 -14.79 4.44
C ILE A 195 12.22 -14.98 5.16
N ARG A 196 13.32 -14.59 4.51
CA ARG A 196 14.65 -14.65 5.14
C ARG A 196 14.84 -13.61 6.22
N LYS A 197 14.29 -12.40 6.03
CA LYS A 197 14.42 -11.29 6.98
C LYS A 197 13.50 -11.45 8.19
N PHE A 198 12.31 -12.02 7.98
CA PHE A 198 11.26 -12.18 8.98
C PHE A 198 10.81 -13.66 9.04
N PRO A 199 11.65 -14.58 9.50
CA PRO A 199 11.39 -16.02 9.45
C PRO A 199 10.17 -16.45 10.28
N ASP A 200 9.80 -15.67 11.28
CA ASP A 200 8.67 -15.95 12.18
C ASP A 200 7.32 -15.56 11.59
N LYS A 201 7.32 -14.88 10.43
CA LYS A 201 6.11 -14.46 9.73
C LYS A 201 5.73 -15.47 8.64
N SER A 202 4.90 -16.45 8.99
CA SER A 202 4.42 -17.49 8.06
C SER A 202 3.53 -16.93 6.93
N GLU A 203 2.99 -15.71 7.10
CA GLU A 203 2.17 -15.04 6.10
C GLU A 203 2.90 -14.87 4.75
N TYR A 204 4.21 -14.62 4.77
CA TYR A 204 4.98 -14.48 3.51
C TYR A 204 5.14 -15.82 2.77
N LEU A 205 5.16 -16.95 3.48
CA LEU A 205 5.12 -18.26 2.85
C LEU A 205 3.76 -18.50 2.19
N SER A 206 2.69 -18.09 2.86
CA SER A 206 1.32 -18.19 2.29
C SER A 206 1.18 -17.35 1.03
N LEU A 207 1.67 -16.10 1.04
CA LEU A 207 1.69 -15.22 -0.15
C LEU A 207 2.55 -15.82 -1.28
N LEU A 208 3.66 -16.47 -0.96
CA LEU A 208 4.50 -17.12 -1.96
C LEU A 208 3.81 -18.33 -2.59
N ALA A 209 3.10 -19.12 -1.79
CA ALA A 209 2.30 -20.24 -2.28
C ALA A 209 1.18 -19.74 -3.21
N GLU A 210 0.43 -18.73 -2.77
CA GLU A 210 -0.63 -18.10 -3.56
C GLU A 210 -0.09 -17.55 -4.90
N LEU A 211 1.04 -16.84 -4.87
CA LEU A 211 1.70 -16.36 -6.07
C LEU A 211 1.99 -17.50 -7.05
N TYR A 212 2.54 -18.63 -6.57
CA TYR A 212 2.82 -19.76 -7.43
C TYR A 212 1.55 -20.39 -8.01
N PHE A 213 0.46 -20.51 -7.25
CA PHE A 213 -0.80 -21.04 -7.74
C PHE A 213 -1.46 -20.14 -8.79
N ASN A 214 -1.44 -18.82 -8.55
CA ASN A 214 -1.99 -17.85 -9.51
C ASN A 214 -1.29 -17.88 -10.87
N TYR A 215 -0.04 -18.37 -10.89
CA TYR A 215 0.74 -18.54 -12.12
C TYR A 215 0.86 -20.00 -12.57
N ASN A 216 -0.04 -20.88 -12.13
CA ASN A 216 -0.08 -22.30 -12.50
C ASN A 216 1.22 -23.07 -12.19
N GLN A 217 2.00 -22.61 -11.20
CA GLN A 217 3.19 -23.31 -10.70
C GLN A 217 2.84 -24.19 -9.49
N ASP A 218 1.78 -25.00 -9.62
CA ASP A 218 1.16 -25.78 -8.54
C ASP A 218 2.18 -26.57 -7.70
N LYS A 219 3.15 -27.23 -8.36
CA LYS A 219 4.18 -28.00 -7.63
C LYS A 219 4.97 -27.15 -6.64
N LYS A 220 5.31 -25.92 -7.01
CA LYS A 220 6.04 -25.01 -6.10
C LYS A 220 5.13 -24.52 -4.99
N GLY A 221 3.88 -24.15 -5.31
CA GLY A 221 2.90 -23.76 -4.31
C GLY A 221 2.71 -24.84 -3.24
N LEU A 222 2.47 -26.09 -3.66
CA LEU A 222 2.33 -27.23 -2.75
C LEU A 222 3.59 -27.47 -1.89
N GLN A 223 4.79 -27.31 -2.45
CA GLN A 223 6.04 -27.41 -1.68
C GLN A 223 6.14 -26.35 -0.58
N ILE A 224 5.67 -25.13 -0.84
CA ILE A 224 5.65 -24.07 0.16
C ILE A 224 4.63 -24.39 1.26
N LEU A 225 3.42 -24.82 0.90
CA LEU A 225 2.40 -25.21 1.88
C LEU A 225 2.84 -26.40 2.75
N ASP A 226 3.47 -27.42 2.15
CA ASP A 226 4.08 -28.54 2.90
C ASP A 226 5.14 -28.06 3.89
N ARG A 227 5.94 -27.06 3.51
CA ARG A 227 6.92 -26.46 4.41
C ARG A 227 6.25 -25.76 5.60
N ILE A 228 5.13 -25.06 5.38
CA ILE A 228 4.37 -24.42 6.48
C ILE A 228 3.83 -25.52 7.41
N LEU A 229 3.18 -26.56 6.86
CA LEU A 229 2.60 -27.62 7.66
C LEU A 229 3.63 -28.49 8.41
N LYS A 230 4.88 -28.56 7.95
CA LYS A 230 5.97 -29.18 8.72
C LYS A 230 6.34 -28.39 9.96
N ALA A 231 6.26 -27.07 9.92
CA ALA A 231 6.50 -26.20 11.06
C ALA A 231 5.26 -26.03 11.96
N GLU A 232 4.10 -25.98 11.33
CA GLU A 232 2.80 -25.72 11.95
C GLU A 232 1.76 -26.74 11.45
N PRO A 233 1.77 -27.99 11.95
CA PRO A 233 0.90 -29.07 11.43
C PRO A 233 -0.60 -28.79 11.57
N ASP A 234 -0.98 -27.91 12.50
CA ASP A 234 -2.36 -27.49 12.77
C ASP A 234 -2.71 -26.12 12.19
N ASN A 235 -1.93 -25.63 11.19
CA ASN A 235 -2.23 -24.37 10.53
C ASN A 235 -3.50 -24.50 9.67
N GLY A 236 -4.62 -24.18 10.28
CA GLY A 236 -5.93 -24.37 9.66
C GLY A 236 -6.17 -23.51 8.43
N PHE A 237 -5.55 -22.33 8.29
CA PHE A 237 -5.65 -21.53 7.05
C PHE A 237 -5.00 -22.25 5.88
N VAL A 238 -3.83 -22.86 6.07
CA VAL A 238 -3.16 -23.66 5.05
C VAL A 238 -4.01 -24.88 4.70
N HIS A 239 -4.62 -25.51 5.69
CA HIS A 239 -5.52 -26.63 5.45
C HIS A 239 -6.77 -26.22 4.65
N PHE A 240 -7.40 -25.09 4.94
CA PHE A 240 -8.51 -24.57 4.11
C PHE A 240 -8.05 -24.26 2.68
N TYR A 241 -6.86 -23.68 2.51
CA TYR A 241 -6.31 -23.42 1.19
C TYR A 241 -6.10 -24.72 0.39
N LEU A 242 -5.51 -25.74 1.00
CA LEU A 242 -5.31 -27.05 0.38
C LEU A 242 -6.66 -27.74 0.08
N ALA A 243 -7.64 -27.60 0.96
CA ALA A 243 -8.99 -28.11 0.73
C ALA A 243 -9.61 -27.51 -0.55
N ASP A 244 -9.51 -26.20 -0.72
CA ASP A 244 -10.00 -25.50 -1.92
C ASP A 244 -9.21 -25.89 -3.17
N TYR A 245 -7.88 -25.98 -3.06
CA TYR A 245 -7.01 -26.42 -4.14
C TYR A 245 -7.39 -27.82 -4.64
N TYR A 246 -7.44 -28.81 -3.74
CA TYR A 246 -7.79 -30.19 -4.11
C TYR A 246 -9.23 -30.31 -4.60
N ARG A 247 -10.17 -29.51 -4.06
CA ARG A 247 -11.54 -29.47 -4.57
C ARG A 247 -11.59 -28.95 -6.01
N SER A 248 -10.83 -27.91 -6.34
CA SER A 248 -10.73 -27.39 -7.70
C SER A 248 -10.13 -28.40 -8.69
N LYS A 249 -9.28 -29.31 -8.20
CA LYS A 249 -8.71 -30.42 -8.98
C LYS A 249 -9.60 -31.67 -8.98
N LYS A 250 -10.77 -31.64 -8.31
CA LYS A 250 -11.69 -32.78 -8.12
C LYS A 250 -11.09 -33.94 -7.33
N GLU A 251 -10.06 -33.69 -6.55
CA GLU A 251 -9.43 -34.63 -5.62
C GLU A 251 -10.16 -34.60 -4.27
N LEU A 252 -11.42 -35.04 -4.26
CA LEU A 252 -12.37 -34.82 -3.17
C LEU A 252 -11.95 -35.47 -1.85
N LYS A 253 -11.19 -36.56 -1.87
CA LYS A 253 -10.68 -37.21 -0.64
C LYS A 253 -9.68 -36.32 0.11
N GLU A 254 -8.73 -35.74 -0.63
CA GLU A 254 -7.75 -34.82 -0.04
C GLU A 254 -8.43 -33.52 0.40
N ALA A 255 -9.37 -33.00 -0.39
CA ALA A 255 -10.17 -31.85 -0.01
C ALA A 255 -10.93 -32.07 1.30
N ASP A 256 -11.58 -33.24 1.48
CA ASP A 256 -12.29 -33.63 2.72
C ASP A 256 -11.32 -33.71 3.89
N ARG A 257 -10.17 -34.40 3.71
CA ARG A 257 -9.16 -34.50 4.77
C ARG A 257 -8.71 -33.13 5.27
N HIS A 258 -8.30 -32.27 4.36
CA HIS A 258 -7.82 -30.93 4.71
C HIS A 258 -8.94 -30.05 5.30
N THR A 259 -10.17 -30.19 4.83
CA THR A 259 -11.33 -29.49 5.46
C THR A 259 -11.48 -29.89 6.92
N LYS A 260 -11.43 -31.18 7.24
CA LYS A 260 -11.55 -31.69 8.62
C LYS A 260 -10.42 -31.18 9.51
N GLU A 261 -9.16 -31.22 9.02
CA GLU A 261 -8.00 -30.69 9.75
C GLU A 261 -8.16 -29.20 10.06
N ALA A 262 -8.65 -28.40 9.09
CA ALA A 262 -8.89 -26.98 9.29
C ALA A 262 -9.99 -26.72 10.35
N LEU A 263 -11.09 -27.47 10.27
CA LEU A 263 -12.24 -27.30 11.19
C LEU A 263 -11.88 -27.61 12.65
N VAL A 264 -10.94 -28.54 12.88
CA VAL A 264 -10.52 -28.90 14.25
C VAL A 264 -9.29 -28.10 14.72
N SER A 265 -8.70 -27.22 13.91
CA SER A 265 -7.57 -26.39 14.31
C SER A 265 -7.99 -25.37 15.36
N ASP A 266 -7.21 -25.23 16.43
CA ASP A 266 -7.43 -24.21 17.47
C ASP A 266 -6.77 -22.85 17.12
N LYS A 267 -6.03 -22.80 16.00
CA LYS A 267 -5.35 -21.58 15.51
C LYS A 267 -6.23 -20.69 14.63
N ILE A 268 -7.46 -21.12 14.36
CA ILE A 268 -8.43 -20.34 13.59
C ILE A 268 -9.67 -20.10 14.47
N GLU A 269 -10.16 -18.87 14.47
CA GLU A 269 -11.41 -18.51 15.12
C GLU A 269 -12.60 -19.24 14.47
N ASN A 270 -13.60 -19.62 15.27
CA ASN A 270 -14.75 -20.35 14.77
C ASN A 270 -15.54 -19.58 13.71
N GLY A 271 -15.52 -18.26 13.74
CA GLY A 271 -16.13 -17.43 12.71
C GLY A 271 -15.62 -17.76 11.29
N TYR A 272 -14.32 -17.96 11.11
CA TYR A 272 -13.75 -18.36 9.80
C TYR A 272 -14.18 -19.78 9.39
N LYS A 273 -14.27 -20.70 10.34
CA LYS A 273 -14.74 -22.08 10.08
C LYS A 273 -16.20 -22.10 9.62
N ILE A 274 -17.04 -21.31 10.29
CA ILE A 274 -18.44 -21.12 9.94
C ILE A 274 -18.56 -20.53 8.52
N GLN A 275 -17.83 -19.46 8.24
CA GLN A 275 -17.82 -18.85 6.91
C GLN A 275 -17.37 -19.84 5.81
N TYR A 276 -16.41 -20.72 6.13
CA TYR A 276 -15.97 -21.72 5.17
C TYR A 276 -17.07 -22.75 4.90
N ILE A 277 -17.80 -23.25 5.92
CA ILE A 277 -18.95 -24.13 5.73
C ILE A 277 -20.04 -23.46 4.91
N LEU A 278 -20.38 -22.20 5.24
CA LEU A 278 -21.37 -21.44 4.47
C LEU A 278 -20.95 -21.26 3.01
N LYS A 279 -19.67 -21.01 2.75
CA LYS A 279 -19.11 -20.99 1.37
C LYS A 279 -19.36 -22.32 0.64
N LEU A 280 -19.19 -23.46 1.32
CA LEU A 280 -19.45 -24.78 0.72
C LEU A 280 -20.93 -25.02 0.43
N ILE A 281 -21.82 -24.55 1.32
CA ILE A 281 -23.26 -24.65 1.13
C ILE A 281 -23.74 -23.82 -0.06
N LEU A 282 -23.20 -22.60 -0.19
CA LEU A 282 -23.58 -21.65 -1.23
C LEU A 282 -22.91 -21.95 -2.59
N ASN A 283 -22.02 -22.93 -2.65
CA ASN A 283 -21.34 -23.29 -3.88
C ASN A 283 -22.36 -23.90 -4.87
N PRO A 284 -22.50 -23.37 -6.09
CA PRO A 284 -23.42 -23.87 -7.10
C PRO A 284 -23.07 -25.29 -7.59
N ASP A 285 -21.81 -25.71 -7.46
CA ASP A 285 -21.37 -27.05 -7.82
C ASP A 285 -21.52 -28.03 -6.64
N THR A 286 -22.75 -28.50 -6.44
CA THR A 286 -23.10 -29.47 -5.39
C THR A 286 -22.40 -30.83 -5.54
N THR A 287 -21.76 -31.11 -6.69
CA THR A 287 -21.01 -32.36 -6.89
C THR A 287 -19.67 -32.35 -6.14
N LEU A 288 -19.20 -31.20 -5.70
CA LEU A 288 -17.92 -31.03 -5.01
C LEU A 288 -18.01 -31.23 -3.49
N THR A 289 -19.21 -31.12 -2.90
CA THR A 289 -19.43 -31.36 -1.47
C THR A 289 -20.86 -31.89 -1.26
N SER A 290 -21.00 -33.10 -0.75
CA SER A 290 -22.30 -33.71 -0.51
C SER A 290 -22.92 -33.21 0.81
N ASP A 291 -24.25 -33.31 0.93
CA ASP A 291 -24.95 -33.00 2.19
C ASP A 291 -24.39 -33.84 3.35
N SER A 292 -24.15 -35.13 3.16
CA SER A 292 -23.52 -35.99 4.17
C SER A 292 -22.12 -35.52 4.63
N GLN A 293 -21.35 -34.88 3.76
CA GLN A 293 -20.06 -34.27 4.15
C GLN A 293 -20.28 -33.01 4.97
N LEU A 294 -21.25 -32.17 4.59
CA LEU A 294 -21.60 -30.97 5.34
C LEU A 294 -22.08 -31.32 6.76
N ASP A 295 -22.92 -32.36 6.90
CA ASP A 295 -23.35 -32.87 8.21
C ASP A 295 -22.17 -33.35 9.04
N ASN A 296 -21.21 -34.07 8.43
CA ASN A 296 -20.01 -34.51 9.12
C ASN A 296 -19.14 -33.32 9.57
N TYR A 297 -19.03 -32.25 8.80
CA TYR A 297 -18.30 -31.06 9.18
C TYR A 297 -18.98 -30.32 10.34
N MET A 298 -20.31 -30.22 10.29
CA MET A 298 -21.09 -29.63 11.38
C MET A 298 -20.95 -30.44 12.68
N ASN A 299 -21.03 -31.77 12.59
CA ASN A 299 -20.84 -32.65 13.73
C ASN A 299 -19.43 -32.50 14.35
N LEU A 300 -18.39 -32.36 13.54
CA LEU A 300 -17.03 -32.10 14.03
C LEU A 300 -16.92 -30.78 14.79
N LEU A 301 -17.54 -29.71 14.26
CA LEU A 301 -17.59 -28.41 14.96
C LEU A 301 -18.35 -28.53 16.29
N MET A 302 -19.52 -29.14 16.31
CA MET A 302 -20.31 -29.36 17.52
C MET A 302 -19.58 -30.21 18.56
N GLN A 303 -18.87 -31.25 18.11
CA GLN A 303 -18.11 -32.11 19.03
C GLN A 303 -16.97 -31.33 19.71
N LYS A 304 -16.32 -30.41 19.00
CA LYS A 304 -15.16 -29.67 19.52
C LYS A 304 -15.52 -28.34 20.15
N TYR A 305 -16.51 -27.64 19.64
CA TYR A 305 -16.85 -26.27 20.01
C TYR A 305 -18.31 -26.11 20.43
N SER A 306 -18.84 -27.07 21.19
CA SER A 306 -20.23 -27.10 21.62
C SER A 306 -20.67 -25.91 22.48
N ASP A 307 -19.75 -25.17 23.10
CA ASP A 307 -20.06 -24.00 23.92
C ASP A 307 -20.06 -22.69 23.13
N ASP A 308 -19.59 -22.72 21.85
CA ASP A 308 -19.58 -21.54 20.99
C ASP A 308 -21.00 -21.27 20.45
N LEU A 309 -21.52 -20.09 20.77
CA LEU A 309 -22.89 -19.70 20.41
C LEU A 309 -23.09 -19.59 18.89
N SER A 310 -22.03 -19.17 18.14
CA SER A 310 -22.12 -19.07 16.70
C SER A 310 -22.11 -20.43 16.01
N VAL A 311 -21.36 -21.40 16.56
CA VAL A 311 -21.38 -22.80 16.09
C VAL A 311 -22.75 -23.41 16.34
N ARG A 312 -23.37 -23.16 17.51
CA ARG A 312 -24.74 -23.63 17.81
C ARG A 312 -25.79 -22.98 16.92
N ALA A 313 -25.65 -21.69 16.59
CA ALA A 313 -26.57 -21.03 15.67
C ALA A 313 -26.52 -21.71 14.30
N LEU A 314 -25.29 -21.96 13.75
CA LEU A 314 -25.14 -22.71 12.52
C LEU A 314 -25.72 -24.12 12.60
N HIS A 315 -25.53 -24.82 13.75
CA HIS A 315 -26.10 -26.16 13.95
C HIS A 315 -27.64 -26.14 13.93
N SER A 316 -28.24 -25.12 14.54
CA SER A 316 -29.70 -24.91 14.47
C SER A 316 -30.18 -24.80 13.01
N ASP A 317 -29.44 -24.09 12.13
CA ASP A 317 -29.76 -23.97 10.71
C ASP A 317 -29.70 -25.32 9.99
N PHE A 318 -28.69 -26.15 10.28
CA PHE A 318 -28.60 -27.51 9.75
C PHE A 318 -29.78 -28.38 10.20
N LEU A 319 -30.13 -28.33 11.48
CA LEU A 319 -31.26 -29.07 12.05
C LEU A 319 -32.61 -28.63 11.43
N LYS A 320 -32.79 -27.35 11.16
CA LYS A 320 -33.96 -26.82 10.43
C LYS A 320 -34.05 -27.36 9.04
N LYS A 321 -32.92 -27.39 8.30
CA LYS A 321 -32.83 -27.98 6.96
C LYS A 321 -33.25 -29.46 6.96
N ASP A 322 -32.86 -30.21 7.97
CA ASP A 322 -33.21 -31.62 8.18
C ASP A 322 -34.60 -31.89 8.78
N HIS A 323 -35.41 -30.84 8.93
CA HIS A 323 -36.74 -30.92 9.59
C HIS A 323 -36.71 -31.38 11.05
N LYS A 324 -35.56 -31.31 11.74
CA LYS A 324 -35.40 -31.63 13.16
C LYS A 324 -35.71 -30.39 14.04
N LEU A 325 -36.94 -29.90 13.92
CA LEU A 325 -37.32 -28.62 14.50
C LEU A 325 -37.22 -28.57 16.04
N ALA A 326 -37.49 -29.72 16.72
CA ALA A 326 -37.35 -29.79 18.17
C ALA A 326 -35.90 -29.67 18.64
N GLU A 327 -34.97 -30.28 17.92
CA GLU A 327 -33.54 -30.16 18.21
C GLU A 327 -33.04 -28.75 17.90
N ALA A 328 -33.47 -28.15 16.79
CA ALA A 328 -33.15 -26.76 16.45
C ALA A 328 -33.59 -25.77 17.54
N ARG A 329 -34.79 -25.96 18.10
CA ARG A 329 -35.27 -25.15 19.24
C ARG A 329 -34.34 -25.27 20.45
N ASN A 330 -33.92 -26.47 20.82
CA ASN A 330 -33.00 -26.68 21.93
C ASN A 330 -31.67 -25.91 21.76
N GLU A 331 -31.15 -25.83 20.53
CA GLU A 331 -29.95 -25.05 20.27
C GLU A 331 -30.19 -23.54 20.48
N LEU A 332 -31.31 -23.00 19.97
CA LEU A 332 -31.65 -21.58 20.14
C LEU A 332 -31.93 -21.24 21.62
N GLU A 333 -32.62 -22.13 22.36
CA GLU A 333 -32.86 -21.96 23.80
C GLU A 333 -31.52 -21.96 24.58
N TYR A 334 -30.59 -22.83 24.23
CA TYR A 334 -29.26 -22.81 24.83
C TYR A 334 -28.57 -21.47 24.60
N ILE A 335 -28.56 -20.94 23.35
CA ILE A 335 -27.99 -19.63 23.04
C ILE A 335 -28.60 -18.55 23.92
N LEU A 336 -29.94 -18.50 24.02
CA LEU A 336 -30.65 -17.52 24.82
C LEU A 336 -30.42 -17.70 26.35
N SER A 337 -30.10 -18.91 26.80
CA SER A 337 -29.70 -19.14 28.20
C SER A 337 -28.39 -18.42 28.56
N LYS A 338 -27.50 -18.17 27.57
CA LYS A 338 -26.21 -17.50 27.71
C LYS A 338 -26.28 -16.02 27.33
N ASP A 339 -27.02 -15.68 26.27
CA ASP A 339 -27.21 -14.32 25.78
C ASP A 339 -28.71 -14.01 25.62
N LYS A 340 -29.32 -13.54 26.72
CA LYS A 340 -30.74 -13.22 26.77
C LYS A 340 -31.15 -12.04 25.90
N ASN A 341 -30.20 -11.21 25.50
CA ASN A 341 -30.46 -9.99 24.72
C ASN A 341 -30.32 -10.19 23.21
N ASN A 342 -30.14 -11.41 22.76
CA ASN A 342 -30.02 -11.73 21.35
C ASN A 342 -31.42 -11.76 20.68
N TYR A 343 -31.85 -10.60 20.21
CA TYR A 343 -33.20 -10.45 19.62
C TYR A 343 -33.38 -11.26 18.34
N LEU A 344 -32.32 -11.47 17.56
CA LEU A 344 -32.39 -12.28 16.34
C LEU A 344 -32.69 -13.73 16.64
N ILE A 345 -32.07 -14.29 17.68
CA ILE A 345 -32.32 -15.65 18.12
C ILE A 345 -33.72 -15.80 18.74
N TRP A 346 -34.22 -14.76 19.45
CA TRP A 346 -35.59 -14.75 19.90
C TRP A 346 -36.59 -14.80 18.76
N GLU A 347 -36.38 -14.04 17.72
CA GLU A 347 -37.25 -14.03 16.52
C GLU A 347 -37.26 -15.41 15.84
N GLU A 348 -36.10 -16.01 15.66
CA GLU A 348 -35.98 -17.37 15.09
C GLU A 348 -36.71 -18.42 15.93
N LEU A 349 -36.52 -18.39 17.26
CA LEU A 349 -37.17 -19.32 18.17
C LEU A 349 -38.68 -19.18 18.11
N LEU A 350 -39.20 -17.96 18.10
CA LEU A 350 -40.64 -17.71 17.96
C LEU A 350 -41.19 -18.24 16.63
N MET A 351 -40.45 -18.10 15.53
CA MET A 351 -40.86 -18.68 14.24
C MET A 351 -40.95 -20.22 14.31
N LEU A 352 -39.99 -20.87 15.00
CA LEU A 352 -40.02 -22.33 15.17
C LEU A 352 -41.12 -22.84 16.08
N TYR A 353 -41.61 -22.04 17.06
CA TYR A 353 -42.77 -22.40 17.90
C TYR A 353 -44.10 -22.31 17.15
N ASN A 354 -44.13 -21.54 16.03
CA ASN A 354 -45.33 -21.36 15.22
C ASN A 354 -45.44 -22.37 14.05
N GLN A 355 -44.44 -23.25 13.87
CA GLN A 355 -44.44 -24.35 12.92
C GLN A 355 -44.87 -25.67 13.59
#